data_17900be6b2ab2e38afd39f0c22f4d4a3
#
_entry.id   17900be6b2ab2e38afd39f0c22f4d4a3
#
_cell.length_a   1.000
_cell.length_b   1.000
_cell.length_c   1.000
_cell.angle_alpha   90.00
_cell.angle_beta   90.00
_cell.angle_gamma   90.00
#
_symmetry.space_group_name_H-M   'P 1'
#
loop_
_entity.id
_entity.type
_entity.pdbx_description
1 polymer ?
#
loop_
_entity_poly.entity_id
_entity_poly.type
_entity_poly.pdbx_seq_one_letter_code
_entity_poly.pdbx_strand_id
1 'polypeptide(L)'
;MADITKEYLALRDQYIESRFARLNPVQRQAVFATEGPLLILAGAGSGKTTVLVNRIANIIRFGSAHGSTELPRPVTEADLNDLRNAVAAGRDLPRETAYLAVRPARPWNVLAITFTNKAAGELKERLRAMLGDTLGGDVNASTFHSACVRMLRRDAERIGFPKSFTIYDSDDQQRVIKQIYKDLMIDDKFLPVKSAIGQISSFKDKLLSAEDVAGEPFANTKAQLVSKIYTAYAGRLKAAGAMDFDDLIFHTVKLLQNDAEAREYYQNRFRYVVVDEYQDTSIAQFHLVRLLAGGTNNVCVVGDDDQSIYKFRGATIENILNFEKVFTGAKTIRLEQNYRSTANILNAANSVIKNNMGRKGKTLWTDHGDGEKVHHYTATNEQDEASHIADVIGEHLREGASLKDHAVLYRMNAQSNPI
;
A
#
# COMPACT_ATOMS: atom_id res chain seq x y z
N MET A 1 35.58 29.71 -4.93
CA MET A 1 34.12 29.39 -5.00
C MET A 1 33.82 27.97 -5.48
N ALA A 2 34.44 27.48 -6.59
CA ALA A 2 34.18 26.11 -7.06
C ALA A 2 34.59 25.03 -6.05
N ASP A 3 35.64 25.25 -5.28
CA ASP A 3 36.18 24.29 -4.27
C ASP A 3 35.26 24.19 -3.06
N ILE A 4 34.76 25.33 -2.54
CA ILE A 4 33.80 25.38 -1.41
C ILE A 4 32.48 24.65 -1.78
N THR A 5 31.98 24.85 -2.99
CA THR A 5 30.75 24.20 -3.45
C THR A 5 30.92 22.68 -3.53
N LYS A 6 32.05 22.21 -4.06
CA LYS A 6 32.33 20.78 -4.19
C LYS A 6 32.43 20.12 -2.80
N GLU A 7 33.10 20.74 -1.87
CA GLU A 7 33.25 20.24 -0.52
C GLU A 7 31.88 20.23 0.21
N TYR A 8 31.10 21.32 0.06
CA TYR A 8 29.76 21.39 0.64
C TYR A 8 28.86 20.27 0.12
N LEU A 9 28.87 19.99 -1.19
CA LEU A 9 28.04 18.91 -1.76
C LEU A 9 28.41 17.55 -1.18
N ALA A 10 29.70 17.27 -1.04
CA ALA A 10 30.17 16.01 -0.45
C ALA A 10 29.75 15.88 1.04
N LEU A 11 29.92 16.94 1.82
CA LEU A 11 29.52 16.97 3.22
C LEU A 11 27.99 16.89 3.39
N ARG A 12 27.23 17.53 2.47
CA ARG A 12 25.77 17.42 2.47
C ARG A 12 25.32 15.97 2.29
N ASP A 13 25.88 15.28 1.31
CA ASP A 13 25.55 13.89 1.07
C ASP A 13 25.95 13.01 2.27
N GLN A 14 27.13 13.22 2.84
CA GLN A 14 27.58 12.53 4.04
C GLN A 14 26.66 12.80 5.25
N TYR A 15 26.23 14.03 5.44
CA TYR A 15 25.27 14.40 6.49
C TYR A 15 23.94 13.68 6.29
N ILE A 16 23.37 13.74 5.07
CA ILE A 16 22.10 13.07 4.76
C ILE A 16 22.23 11.57 4.99
N GLU A 17 23.27 10.93 4.49
CA GLU A 17 23.51 9.49 4.67
C GLU A 17 23.60 9.11 6.15
N SER A 18 24.23 9.95 6.99
CA SER A 18 24.34 9.71 8.43
C SER A 18 22.97 9.62 9.14
N ARG A 19 21.95 10.34 8.63
CA ARG A 19 20.59 10.30 9.20
C ARG A 19 19.88 8.97 8.92
N PHE A 20 20.36 8.21 7.94
CA PHE A 20 19.81 6.91 7.53
C PHE A 20 20.84 5.76 7.70
N ALA A 21 21.83 5.94 8.57
CA ALA A 21 22.93 4.98 8.77
C ALA A 21 22.47 3.60 9.29
N ARG A 22 21.28 3.53 9.93
CA ARG A 22 20.68 2.27 10.42
C ARG A 22 20.13 1.38 9.30
N LEU A 23 19.97 1.93 8.11
CA LEU A 23 19.50 1.19 6.94
C LEU A 23 20.65 0.51 6.23
N ASN A 24 20.41 -0.67 5.67
CA ASN A 24 21.38 -1.32 4.80
C ASN A 24 21.56 -0.53 3.47
N PRO A 25 22.62 -0.81 2.68
CA PRO A 25 22.88 -0.06 1.44
C PRO A 25 21.71 -0.05 0.45
N VAL A 26 21.01 -1.18 0.28
CA VAL A 26 19.87 -1.30 -0.65
C VAL A 26 18.64 -0.52 -0.15
N GLN A 27 18.39 -0.56 1.16
CA GLN A 27 17.32 0.25 1.77
C GLN A 27 17.61 1.75 1.62
N ARG A 28 18.87 2.19 1.82
CA ARG A 28 19.29 3.60 1.57
C ARG A 28 19.10 4.00 0.11
N GLN A 29 19.45 3.12 -0.84
CA GLN A 29 19.21 3.37 -2.26
C GLN A 29 17.71 3.65 -2.53
N ALA A 30 16.81 2.89 -1.91
CA ALA A 30 15.37 3.12 -2.03
C ALA A 30 14.90 4.43 -1.37
N VAL A 31 15.52 4.83 -0.26
CA VAL A 31 15.23 6.09 0.43
C VAL A 31 15.67 7.30 -0.39
N PHE A 32 16.83 7.24 -1.03
CA PHE A 32 17.41 8.36 -1.79
C PHE A 32 16.89 8.48 -3.22
N ALA A 33 16.28 7.45 -3.80
CA ALA A 33 15.65 7.53 -5.12
C ALA A 33 14.32 8.32 -5.05
N THR A 34 14.34 9.64 -4.77
CA THR A 34 13.16 10.44 -4.43
C THR A 34 12.25 10.72 -5.62
N GLU A 35 12.80 10.93 -6.80
CA GLU A 35 12.06 11.35 -8.00
C GLU A 35 11.79 10.19 -8.96
N GLY A 36 10.67 10.28 -9.66
CA GLY A 36 10.23 9.30 -10.66
C GLY A 36 9.59 8.05 -10.06
N PRO A 37 9.10 7.14 -10.91
CA PRO A 37 8.42 5.92 -10.46
C PRO A 37 9.41 4.91 -9.87
N LEU A 38 9.06 4.37 -8.72
CA LEU A 38 9.86 3.40 -7.99
C LEU A 38 9.02 2.20 -7.56
N LEU A 39 9.46 1.01 -7.94
CA LEU A 39 8.96 -0.26 -7.41
C LEU A 39 9.97 -0.80 -6.40
N ILE A 40 9.53 -1.03 -5.17
CA ILE A 40 10.29 -1.71 -4.14
C ILE A 40 9.71 -3.12 -3.98
N LEU A 41 10.39 -4.11 -4.55
CA LEU A 41 10.07 -5.52 -4.33
C LEU A 41 10.70 -5.96 -3.03
N ALA A 42 9.90 -6.18 -2.02
CA ALA A 42 10.36 -6.37 -0.66
C ALA A 42 9.79 -7.67 -0.08
N GLY A 43 10.66 -8.62 0.19
CA GLY A 43 10.25 -9.87 0.80
C GLY A 43 9.72 -9.72 2.23
N ALA A 44 9.12 -10.78 2.75
CA ALA A 44 8.70 -10.83 4.15
C ALA A 44 9.86 -10.48 5.08
N GLY A 45 9.63 -9.64 6.10
CA GLY A 45 10.64 -9.29 7.09
C GLY A 45 11.82 -8.45 6.59
N SER A 46 11.79 -7.89 5.36
CA SER A 46 12.86 -7.09 4.79
C SER A 46 12.83 -5.59 5.18
N GLY A 47 11.89 -5.19 6.04
CA GLY A 47 11.79 -3.80 6.49
C GLY A 47 11.02 -2.88 5.56
N LYS A 48 10.02 -3.36 4.79
CA LYS A 48 9.15 -2.57 3.91
C LYS A 48 8.71 -1.23 4.52
N THR A 49 8.02 -1.30 5.64
CA THR A 49 7.49 -0.10 6.33
C THR A 49 8.61 0.83 6.82
N THR A 50 9.75 0.28 7.25
CA THR A 50 10.92 1.08 7.65
C THR A 50 11.44 1.89 6.47
N VAL A 51 11.58 1.28 5.29
CA VAL A 51 12.02 2.00 4.08
C VAL A 51 11.01 3.07 3.67
N LEU A 52 9.69 2.77 3.72
CA LEU A 52 8.65 3.76 3.41
C LEU A 52 8.70 4.98 4.33
N VAL A 53 8.77 4.78 5.64
CA VAL A 53 8.85 5.87 6.64
C VAL A 53 10.08 6.72 6.39
N ASN A 54 11.26 6.09 6.23
CA ASN A 54 12.52 6.80 5.99
C ASN A 54 12.51 7.55 4.66
N ARG A 55 11.93 6.97 3.59
CA ARG A 55 11.78 7.63 2.30
C ARG A 55 10.90 8.87 2.38
N ILE A 56 9.73 8.77 3.03
CA ILE A 56 8.82 9.91 3.22
C ILE A 56 9.53 11.00 4.05
N ALA A 57 10.24 10.62 5.11
CA ALA A 57 11.00 11.56 5.92
C ALA A 57 12.11 12.24 5.12
N ASN A 58 12.85 11.51 4.28
CA ASN A 58 13.86 12.06 3.39
C ASN A 58 13.25 13.08 2.39
N ILE A 59 12.14 12.75 1.75
CA ILE A 59 11.43 13.64 0.82
C ILE A 59 11.00 14.96 1.49
N ILE A 60 10.54 14.89 2.75
CA ILE A 60 10.08 16.07 3.50
C ILE A 60 11.26 16.89 4.04
N ARG A 61 12.32 16.26 4.56
CA ARG A 61 13.47 16.95 5.16
C ARG A 61 14.42 17.49 4.11
N PHE A 62 14.77 16.69 3.13
CA PHE A 62 15.87 16.97 2.19
C PHE A 62 15.43 17.04 0.72
N GLY A 63 14.25 16.54 0.37
CA GLY A 63 13.79 16.49 -1.02
C GLY A 63 14.70 15.64 -1.90
N SER A 64 15.15 16.22 -3.01
CA SER A 64 16.09 15.59 -3.97
C SER A 64 17.54 16.00 -3.76
N ALA A 65 17.94 16.34 -2.52
CA ALA A 65 19.28 16.89 -2.24
C ALA A 65 20.40 15.88 -2.38
N HIS A 66 20.20 14.61 -1.95
CA HIS A 66 21.25 13.58 -2.01
C HIS A 66 21.67 13.30 -3.46
N GLY A 67 22.96 13.41 -3.74
CA GLY A 67 23.53 13.23 -5.08
C GLY A 67 23.21 14.36 -6.08
N SER A 68 22.55 15.44 -5.67
CA SER A 68 22.23 16.58 -6.51
C SER A 68 23.36 17.60 -6.49
N THR A 69 23.59 18.30 -7.61
CA THR A 69 24.48 19.46 -7.68
C THR A 69 23.74 20.79 -7.46
N GLU A 70 22.41 20.74 -7.34
CA GLU A 70 21.56 21.90 -7.08
C GLU A 70 21.76 22.41 -5.65
N LEU A 71 21.82 23.72 -5.49
CA LEU A 71 21.93 24.39 -4.20
C LEU A 71 20.64 25.14 -3.88
N PRO A 72 20.14 25.08 -2.64
CA PRO A 72 18.95 25.86 -2.24
C PRO A 72 19.21 27.37 -2.24
N ARG A 73 20.47 27.76 -1.99
CA ARG A 73 21.01 29.12 -2.06
C ARG A 73 22.53 29.10 -2.19
N PRO A 74 23.18 30.25 -2.48
CA PRO A 74 24.65 30.31 -2.44
C PRO A 74 25.19 29.86 -1.07
N VAL A 75 26.23 29.04 -1.08
CA VAL A 75 26.90 28.48 0.10
C VAL A 75 27.91 29.48 0.63
N THR A 76 27.94 29.69 1.94
CA THR A 76 28.91 30.51 2.64
C THR A 76 29.92 29.65 3.39
N GLU A 77 31.08 30.24 3.79
CA GLU A 77 32.06 29.58 4.65
C GLU A 77 31.45 29.18 6.02
N ALA A 78 30.51 29.98 6.55
CA ALA A 78 29.81 29.66 7.78
C ALA A 78 28.96 28.38 7.64
N ASP A 79 28.23 28.24 6.53
CA ASP A 79 27.44 27.04 6.24
C ASP A 79 28.32 25.80 6.14
N LEU A 80 29.48 25.93 5.48
CA LEU A 80 30.44 24.83 5.33
C LEU A 80 31.00 24.39 6.69
N ASN A 81 31.38 25.35 7.55
CA ASN A 81 31.89 25.06 8.89
C ASN A 81 30.82 24.44 9.80
N ASP A 82 29.59 24.93 9.77
CA ASP A 82 28.48 24.32 10.51
C ASP A 82 28.24 22.87 10.07
N LEU A 83 28.28 22.61 8.77
CA LEU A 83 28.07 21.29 8.22
C LEU A 83 29.23 20.34 8.57
N ARG A 84 30.49 20.79 8.48
CA ARG A 84 31.68 20.02 8.95
C ARG A 84 31.53 19.63 10.41
N ASN A 85 31.18 20.60 11.27
CA ASN A 85 31.00 20.37 12.70
C ASN A 85 29.86 19.40 12.99
N ALA A 86 28.76 19.52 12.26
CA ALA A 86 27.60 18.63 12.41
C ALA A 86 27.93 17.19 12.00
N VAL A 87 28.62 17.01 10.87
CA VAL A 87 29.08 15.70 10.40
C VAL A 87 30.06 15.08 11.38
N ALA A 88 31.09 15.83 11.82
CA ALA A 88 32.10 15.35 12.75
C ALA A 88 31.52 14.97 14.13
N ALA A 89 30.57 15.73 14.63
CA ALA A 89 29.91 15.50 15.93
C ALA A 89 28.71 14.55 15.85
N GLY A 90 28.27 14.14 14.66
CA GLY A 90 27.06 13.32 14.48
C GLY A 90 25.77 14.01 14.93
N ARG A 91 25.73 15.34 15.05
CA ARG A 91 24.61 16.11 15.58
C ARG A 91 23.64 16.56 14.49
N ASP A 92 22.39 16.83 14.87
CA ASP A 92 21.40 17.44 14.00
C ASP A 92 21.66 18.93 13.80
N LEU A 93 21.36 19.43 12.61
CA LEU A 93 21.42 20.84 12.27
C LEU A 93 20.07 21.52 12.52
N PRO A 94 20.02 22.67 13.26
CA PRO A 94 18.76 23.38 13.62
C PRO A 94 18.12 23.91 12.37
N ARG A 95 18.00 23.88 11.36
CA ARG A 95 17.40 24.44 10.13
C ARG A 95 17.97 23.77 8.87
N GLU A 96 18.15 22.45 8.95
CA GLU A 96 18.73 21.68 7.85
C GLU A 96 18.02 21.90 6.49
N THR A 97 16.68 22.12 6.51
CA THR A 97 15.93 22.41 5.28
C THR A 97 16.27 23.75 4.63
N ALA A 98 16.80 24.70 5.40
CA ALA A 98 17.06 26.05 4.90
C ALA A 98 18.26 26.10 3.94
N TYR A 99 19.24 25.21 4.10
CA TYR A 99 20.45 25.20 3.27
C TYR A 99 20.91 23.81 2.78
N LEU A 100 20.29 22.72 3.23
CA LEU A 100 20.58 21.38 2.72
C LEU A 100 19.56 20.87 1.72
N ALA A 101 18.27 21.20 1.93
CA ALA A 101 17.21 20.62 1.13
C ALA A 101 17.12 21.19 -0.28
N VAL A 102 16.86 20.32 -1.24
CA VAL A 102 16.58 20.67 -2.64
C VAL A 102 15.15 20.25 -2.94
N ARG A 103 14.30 21.23 -3.21
CA ARG A 103 12.86 20.99 -3.51
C ARG A 103 12.14 20.06 -2.53
N PRO A 104 12.25 20.28 -1.21
CA PRO A 104 11.61 19.43 -0.23
C PRO A 104 10.09 19.45 -0.40
N ALA A 105 9.44 18.30 -0.20
CA ALA A 105 7.99 18.24 -0.22
C ALA A 105 7.41 18.75 1.09
N ARG A 106 6.28 19.46 1.01
CA ARG A 106 5.48 19.71 2.21
C ARG A 106 4.77 18.43 2.63
N PRO A 107 4.57 18.16 3.92
CA PRO A 107 3.94 16.91 4.38
C PRO A 107 2.62 16.58 3.71
N TRP A 108 1.76 17.58 3.48
CA TRP A 108 0.47 17.40 2.80
C TRP A 108 0.57 17.13 1.29
N ASN A 109 1.78 17.25 0.68
CA ASN A 109 2.03 16.83 -0.70
C ASN A 109 2.35 15.33 -0.83
N VAL A 110 2.45 14.62 0.29
CA VAL A 110 2.68 13.18 0.32
C VAL A 110 1.36 12.47 0.64
N LEU A 111 0.91 11.61 -0.26
CA LEU A 111 -0.19 10.69 -0.05
C LEU A 111 0.38 9.28 0.14
N ALA A 112 0.28 8.74 1.35
CA ALA A 112 0.72 7.40 1.70
C ALA A 112 -0.49 6.48 1.92
N ILE A 113 -0.64 5.48 1.09
CA ILE A 113 -1.81 4.59 1.07
C ILE A 113 -1.43 3.21 1.60
N THR A 114 -2.26 2.69 2.50
CA THR A 114 -2.16 1.34 3.05
C THR A 114 -3.52 0.62 2.92
N PHE A 115 -3.56 -0.69 3.21
CA PHE A 115 -4.80 -1.47 3.09
C PHE A 115 -5.69 -1.41 4.33
N THR A 116 -5.12 -1.17 5.52
CA THR A 116 -5.87 -1.18 6.77
C THR A 116 -5.70 0.11 7.55
N ASN A 117 -6.73 0.49 8.32
CA ASN A 117 -6.64 1.66 9.20
C ASN A 117 -5.55 1.49 10.27
N LYS A 118 -5.31 0.25 10.74
CA LYS A 118 -4.21 -0.04 11.66
C LYS A 118 -2.86 0.28 11.04
N ALA A 119 -2.58 -0.21 9.82
CA ALA A 119 -1.32 0.08 9.13
C ALA A 119 -1.14 1.57 8.83
N ALA A 120 -2.23 2.28 8.46
CA ALA A 120 -2.20 3.73 8.28
C ALA A 120 -1.90 4.48 9.58
N GLY A 121 -2.45 4.03 10.71
CA GLY A 121 -2.15 4.55 12.03
C GLY A 121 -0.70 4.34 12.43
N GLU A 122 -0.20 3.11 12.30
CA GLU A 122 1.21 2.77 12.59
C GLU A 122 2.19 3.56 11.72
N LEU A 123 1.89 3.74 10.43
CA LEU A 123 2.69 4.56 9.53
C LEU A 123 2.74 6.02 10.02
N LYS A 124 1.60 6.56 10.40
CA LYS A 124 1.49 7.93 10.91
C LYS A 124 2.24 8.14 12.22
N GLU A 125 2.15 7.20 13.16
CA GLU A 125 2.89 7.23 14.42
C GLU A 125 4.41 7.21 14.20
N ARG A 126 4.90 6.33 13.31
CA ARG A 126 6.32 6.26 12.95
C ARG A 126 6.80 7.54 12.28
N LEU A 127 5.99 8.17 11.42
CA LEU A 127 6.31 9.46 10.81
C LEU A 127 6.35 10.58 11.84
N ARG A 128 5.44 10.60 12.84
CA ARG A 128 5.49 11.55 13.96
C ARG A 128 6.75 11.37 14.81
N ALA A 129 7.09 10.13 15.13
CA ALA A 129 8.32 9.83 15.87
C ALA A 129 9.59 10.31 15.14
N MET A 130 9.59 10.31 13.80
CA MET A 130 10.75 10.67 12.98
C MET A 130 10.82 12.15 12.61
N LEU A 131 9.67 12.78 12.36
CA LEU A 131 9.56 14.16 11.84
C LEU A 131 9.03 15.17 12.88
N GLY A 132 8.60 14.68 14.04
CA GLY A 132 7.85 15.46 15.03
C GLY A 132 6.34 15.48 14.73
N ASP A 133 5.55 15.86 15.72
CA ASP A 133 4.08 15.76 15.66
C ASP A 133 3.45 16.59 14.54
N THR A 134 3.96 17.79 14.29
CA THR A 134 3.44 18.68 13.26
C THR A 134 3.70 18.09 11.85
N LEU A 135 4.96 17.90 11.47
CA LEU A 135 5.29 17.44 10.12
C LEU A 135 4.80 16.01 9.87
N GLY A 136 4.99 15.10 10.84
CA GLY A 136 4.52 13.72 10.69
C GLY A 136 3.00 13.61 10.72
N GLY A 137 2.32 14.48 11.47
CA GLY A 137 0.86 14.54 11.54
C GLY A 137 0.18 15.01 10.27
N ASP A 138 0.82 15.89 9.51
CA ASP A 138 0.29 16.50 8.30
C ASP A 138 0.46 15.63 7.02
N VAL A 139 1.18 14.51 7.12
CA VAL A 139 1.26 13.53 6.01
C VAL A 139 -0.09 12.86 5.81
N ASN A 140 -0.56 12.78 4.57
CA ASN A 140 -1.83 12.12 4.24
C ASN A 140 -1.68 10.59 4.25
N ALA A 141 -1.47 9.99 5.42
CA ALA A 141 -1.45 8.54 5.58
C ALA A 141 -2.88 8.00 5.80
N SER A 142 -3.37 7.10 4.96
CA SER A 142 -4.74 6.57 5.01
C SER A 142 -4.93 5.31 4.17
N THR A 143 -6.09 4.69 4.29
CA THR A 143 -6.51 3.63 3.35
C THR A 143 -7.00 4.24 2.02
N PHE A 144 -7.10 3.41 0.96
CA PHE A 144 -7.71 3.81 -0.32
C PHE A 144 -9.09 4.44 -0.11
N HIS A 145 -9.98 3.74 0.61
CA HIS A 145 -11.33 4.22 0.86
C HIS A 145 -11.36 5.55 1.62
N SER A 146 -10.54 5.70 2.65
CA SER A 146 -10.48 6.95 3.42
C SER A 146 -9.95 8.13 2.58
N ALA A 147 -9.02 7.90 1.67
CA ALA A 147 -8.56 8.91 0.72
C ALA A 147 -9.69 9.31 -0.24
N CYS A 148 -10.38 8.31 -0.82
CA CYS A 148 -11.53 8.53 -1.73
C CYS A 148 -12.67 9.30 -1.05
N VAL A 149 -13.03 8.93 0.19
CA VAL A 149 -14.06 9.66 0.96
C VAL A 149 -13.70 11.14 1.08
N ARG A 150 -12.45 11.47 1.43
CA ARG A 150 -12.04 12.88 1.54
C ARG A 150 -12.11 13.64 0.21
N MET A 151 -11.77 12.98 -0.89
CA MET A 151 -11.88 13.57 -2.23
C MET A 151 -13.36 13.78 -2.59
N LEU A 152 -14.20 12.77 -2.42
CA LEU A 152 -15.63 12.84 -2.74
C LEU A 152 -16.38 13.82 -1.84
N ARG A 153 -16.04 13.93 -0.54
CA ARG A 153 -16.65 14.97 0.33
C ARG A 153 -16.41 16.39 -0.17
N ARG A 154 -15.35 16.62 -0.93
CA ARG A 154 -15.10 17.91 -1.59
C ARG A 154 -15.82 18.02 -2.94
N ASP A 155 -15.75 17.00 -3.79
CA ASP A 155 -16.04 17.11 -5.23
C ASP A 155 -17.20 16.20 -5.72
N ALA A 156 -17.97 15.54 -4.83
CA ALA A 156 -19.05 14.62 -5.22
C ALA A 156 -20.14 15.29 -6.08
N GLU A 157 -20.36 16.60 -5.91
CA GLU A 157 -21.35 17.35 -6.70
C GLU A 157 -21.02 17.36 -8.21
N ARG A 158 -19.73 17.28 -8.57
CA ARG A 158 -19.26 17.19 -9.97
C ARG A 158 -19.69 15.89 -10.67
N ILE A 159 -20.05 14.86 -9.88
CA ILE A 159 -20.54 13.56 -10.38
C ILE A 159 -22.02 13.32 -10.02
N GLY A 160 -22.71 14.36 -9.54
CA GLY A 160 -24.15 14.33 -9.26
C GLY A 160 -24.53 13.66 -7.93
N PHE A 161 -23.64 13.67 -6.94
CA PHE A 161 -23.93 13.26 -5.56
C PHE A 161 -23.79 14.45 -4.60
N PRO A 162 -24.57 14.50 -3.51
CA PRO A 162 -24.37 15.53 -2.48
C PRO A 162 -23.04 15.30 -1.74
N LYS A 163 -22.39 16.35 -1.27
CA LYS A 163 -21.20 16.24 -0.41
C LYS A 163 -21.47 15.47 0.88
N SER A 164 -22.70 15.53 1.38
CA SER A 164 -23.18 14.81 2.57
C SER A 164 -23.63 13.37 2.28
N PHE A 165 -23.25 12.78 1.13
CA PHE A 165 -23.66 11.42 0.77
C PHE A 165 -23.51 10.42 1.92
N THR A 166 -24.43 9.46 2.02
CA THR A 166 -24.38 8.39 3.00
C THR A 166 -23.51 7.24 2.48
N ILE A 167 -22.72 6.63 3.35
CA ILE A 167 -21.94 5.43 3.00
C ILE A 167 -22.73 4.22 3.49
N TYR A 168 -23.17 3.38 2.56
CA TYR A 168 -23.90 2.15 2.86
C TYR A 168 -22.92 1.02 3.21
N ASP A 169 -23.21 0.35 4.31
CA ASP A 169 -22.50 -0.88 4.70
C ASP A 169 -23.06 -2.12 3.98
N SER A 170 -22.52 -3.30 4.33
CA SER A 170 -22.94 -4.56 3.73
C SER A 170 -24.42 -4.91 4.00
N ASP A 171 -24.99 -4.51 5.14
CA ASP A 171 -26.37 -4.78 5.50
C ASP A 171 -27.32 -3.84 4.76
N ASP A 172 -26.94 -2.57 4.61
CA ASP A 172 -27.65 -1.60 3.79
C ASP A 172 -27.68 -2.05 2.33
N GLN A 173 -26.53 -2.45 1.79
CA GLN A 173 -26.44 -2.99 0.43
C GLN A 173 -27.37 -4.19 0.23
N GLN A 174 -27.34 -5.17 1.15
CA GLN A 174 -28.20 -6.33 1.05
C GLN A 174 -29.70 -5.96 1.12
N ARG A 175 -30.07 -4.99 1.97
CA ARG A 175 -31.46 -4.52 2.07
C ARG A 175 -31.95 -3.94 0.75
N VAL A 176 -31.18 -3.07 0.13
CA VAL A 176 -31.51 -2.47 -1.16
C VAL A 176 -31.63 -3.54 -2.25
N ILE A 177 -30.66 -4.46 -2.34
CA ILE A 177 -30.70 -5.54 -3.33
C ILE A 177 -31.91 -6.47 -3.12
N LYS A 178 -32.24 -6.87 -1.88
CA LYS A 178 -33.43 -7.69 -1.60
C LYS A 178 -34.74 -6.99 -2.00
N GLN A 179 -34.82 -5.67 -1.87
CA GLN A 179 -35.98 -4.93 -2.36
C GLN A 179 -36.02 -4.93 -3.90
N ILE A 180 -34.89 -4.80 -4.59
CA ILE A 180 -34.84 -4.91 -6.05
C ILE A 180 -35.28 -6.30 -6.52
N TYR A 181 -34.90 -7.36 -5.79
CA TYR A 181 -35.36 -8.73 -6.08
C TYR A 181 -36.90 -8.86 -6.03
N LYS A 182 -37.50 -8.26 -5.02
CA LYS A 182 -38.97 -8.25 -4.92
C LYS A 182 -39.64 -7.50 -6.09
N ASP A 183 -39.10 -6.31 -6.42
CA ASP A 183 -39.68 -5.47 -7.49
C ASP A 183 -39.51 -6.10 -8.88
N LEU A 184 -38.39 -6.81 -9.11
CA LEU A 184 -38.10 -7.51 -10.35
C LEU A 184 -38.57 -8.95 -10.36
N MET A 185 -39.24 -9.43 -9.30
CA MET A 185 -39.72 -10.81 -9.13
C MET A 185 -38.63 -11.87 -9.37
N ILE A 186 -37.45 -11.64 -8.83
CA ILE A 186 -36.29 -12.54 -8.98
C ILE A 186 -36.30 -13.57 -7.84
N ASP A 187 -36.20 -14.86 -8.22
CA ASP A 187 -36.04 -15.95 -7.25
C ASP A 187 -34.58 -15.98 -6.72
N ASP A 188 -34.39 -15.85 -5.43
CA ASP A 188 -33.11 -15.87 -4.75
C ASP A 188 -32.43 -17.26 -4.77
N LYS A 189 -33.18 -18.35 -5.01
CA LYS A 189 -32.63 -19.68 -5.24
C LYS A 189 -32.00 -19.79 -6.62
N PHE A 190 -32.56 -19.11 -7.63
CA PHE A 190 -31.99 -19.08 -8.98
C PHE A 190 -30.72 -18.22 -9.05
N LEU A 191 -30.74 -17.04 -8.43
CA LEU A 191 -29.61 -16.13 -8.33
C LEU A 191 -29.49 -15.65 -6.88
N PRO A 192 -28.57 -16.24 -6.06
CA PRO A 192 -28.41 -15.80 -4.67
C PRO A 192 -28.01 -14.33 -4.57
N VAL A 193 -28.59 -13.59 -3.63
CA VAL A 193 -28.32 -12.16 -3.39
C VAL A 193 -26.83 -11.87 -3.25
N LYS A 194 -26.10 -12.69 -2.47
CA LYS A 194 -24.64 -12.56 -2.31
C LYS A 194 -23.87 -12.69 -3.63
N SER A 195 -24.37 -13.56 -4.55
CA SER A 195 -23.76 -13.74 -5.87
C SER A 195 -23.93 -12.50 -6.75
N ALA A 196 -25.12 -11.88 -6.73
CA ALA A 196 -25.37 -10.63 -7.47
C ALA A 196 -24.49 -9.48 -6.91
N ILE A 197 -24.42 -9.33 -5.59
CA ILE A 197 -23.55 -8.35 -4.93
C ILE A 197 -22.09 -8.55 -5.35
N GLY A 198 -21.57 -9.77 -5.29
CA GLY A 198 -20.19 -10.08 -5.67
C GLY A 198 -19.87 -9.79 -7.14
N GLN A 199 -20.85 -10.00 -8.05
CA GLN A 199 -20.68 -9.65 -9.46
C GLN A 199 -20.70 -8.13 -9.68
N ILE A 200 -21.58 -7.38 -8.99
CA ILE A 200 -21.61 -5.91 -9.03
C ILE A 200 -20.29 -5.34 -8.50
N SER A 201 -19.78 -5.84 -7.37
CA SER A 201 -18.49 -5.47 -6.82
C SER A 201 -17.36 -5.71 -7.85
N SER A 202 -17.36 -6.88 -8.51
CA SER A 202 -16.38 -7.19 -9.57
C SER A 202 -16.47 -6.25 -10.77
N PHE A 203 -17.66 -5.77 -11.15
CA PHE A 203 -17.82 -4.78 -12.21
C PHE A 203 -17.23 -3.44 -11.79
N LYS A 204 -17.54 -2.96 -10.57
CA LYS A 204 -17.00 -1.71 -10.03
C LYS A 204 -15.47 -1.77 -9.92
N ASP A 205 -14.90 -2.89 -9.48
CA ASP A 205 -13.45 -3.10 -9.44
C ASP A 205 -12.78 -3.04 -10.81
N LYS A 206 -13.52 -3.42 -11.86
CA LYS A 206 -13.09 -3.30 -13.27
C LYS A 206 -13.45 -1.95 -13.89
N LEU A 207 -13.99 -1.02 -13.12
CA LEU A 207 -14.45 0.30 -13.55
C LEU A 207 -15.59 0.26 -14.59
N LEU A 208 -16.38 -0.82 -14.62
CA LEU A 208 -17.55 -0.96 -15.47
C LEU A 208 -18.76 -0.37 -14.74
N SER A 209 -19.37 0.65 -15.33
CA SER A 209 -20.64 1.21 -14.86
C SER A 209 -21.84 0.30 -15.16
N ALA A 210 -22.98 0.59 -14.58
CA ALA A 210 -24.20 -0.14 -14.90
C ALA A 210 -24.58 -0.01 -16.39
N GLU A 211 -24.33 1.16 -16.98
CA GLU A 211 -24.52 1.42 -18.40
C GLU A 211 -23.55 0.62 -19.27
N ASP A 212 -22.26 0.54 -18.88
CA ASP A 212 -21.25 -0.25 -19.59
C ASP A 212 -21.68 -1.73 -19.62
N VAL A 213 -22.11 -2.28 -18.46
CA VAL A 213 -22.54 -3.68 -18.35
C VAL A 213 -23.85 -3.93 -19.14
N ALA A 214 -24.77 -2.97 -19.18
CA ALA A 214 -26.02 -3.09 -19.92
C ALA A 214 -25.83 -3.02 -21.45
N GLY A 215 -24.77 -2.37 -21.91
CA GLY A 215 -24.41 -2.25 -23.33
C GLY A 215 -23.73 -3.48 -23.92
N GLU A 216 -23.26 -4.41 -23.11
CA GLU A 216 -22.55 -5.61 -23.55
C GLU A 216 -23.52 -6.79 -23.78
N PRO A 217 -23.21 -7.69 -24.74
CA PRO A 217 -23.99 -8.90 -24.95
C PRO A 217 -23.92 -9.84 -23.74
N PHE A 218 -25.07 -10.34 -23.29
CA PHE A 218 -25.13 -11.22 -22.12
C PHE A 218 -24.82 -12.68 -22.47
N ALA A 219 -23.90 -13.28 -21.70
CA ALA A 219 -23.53 -14.67 -21.87
C ALA A 219 -24.69 -15.66 -21.54
N ASN A 220 -25.59 -15.28 -20.62
CA ASN A 220 -26.73 -16.08 -20.16
C ASN A 220 -27.75 -15.23 -19.40
N THR A 221 -28.88 -15.86 -19.04
CA THR A 221 -29.98 -15.22 -18.31
C THR A 221 -29.55 -14.65 -16.94
N LYS A 222 -28.63 -15.32 -16.21
CA LYS A 222 -28.13 -14.79 -14.93
C LYS A 222 -27.33 -13.50 -15.12
N ALA A 223 -26.47 -13.42 -16.14
CA ALA A 223 -25.74 -12.20 -16.48
C ALA A 223 -26.68 -11.04 -16.82
N GLN A 224 -27.75 -11.31 -17.59
CA GLN A 224 -28.78 -10.32 -17.89
C GLN A 224 -29.51 -9.83 -16.62
N LEU A 225 -29.86 -10.74 -15.69
CA LEU A 225 -30.47 -10.37 -14.43
C LEU A 225 -29.53 -9.53 -13.57
N VAL A 226 -28.28 -9.89 -13.46
CA VAL A 226 -27.28 -9.10 -12.70
C VAL A 226 -27.15 -7.69 -13.26
N SER A 227 -27.14 -7.54 -14.60
CA SER A 227 -27.13 -6.21 -15.25
C SER A 227 -28.35 -5.38 -14.87
N LYS A 228 -29.58 -5.97 -14.92
CA LYS A 228 -30.81 -5.28 -14.47
C LYS A 228 -30.76 -4.88 -12.99
N ILE A 229 -30.26 -5.79 -12.13
CA ILE A 229 -30.09 -5.52 -10.70
C ILE A 229 -29.10 -4.38 -10.50
N TYR A 230 -27.95 -4.38 -11.21
CA TYR A 230 -26.93 -3.36 -11.09
C TYR A 230 -27.48 -1.99 -11.50
N THR A 231 -28.21 -1.89 -12.63
CA THR A 231 -28.85 -0.65 -13.09
C THR A 231 -29.85 -0.12 -12.04
N ALA A 232 -30.71 -0.99 -11.50
CA ALA A 232 -31.67 -0.61 -10.47
C ALA A 232 -30.96 -0.20 -9.17
N TYR A 233 -29.89 -0.90 -8.78
CA TYR A 233 -29.09 -0.61 -7.59
C TYR A 233 -28.39 0.75 -7.68
N ALA A 234 -27.67 1.00 -8.76
CA ALA A 234 -27.00 2.27 -9.00
C ALA A 234 -27.98 3.45 -8.99
N GLY A 235 -29.15 3.28 -9.64
CA GLY A 235 -30.22 4.28 -9.63
C GLY A 235 -30.76 4.58 -8.24
N ARG A 236 -30.95 3.56 -7.40
CA ARG A 236 -31.42 3.74 -6.01
C ARG A 236 -30.39 4.42 -5.12
N LEU A 237 -29.11 4.04 -5.23
CA LEU A 237 -28.05 4.71 -4.48
C LEU A 237 -27.97 6.18 -4.87
N LYS A 238 -28.02 6.48 -6.16
CA LYS A 238 -27.99 7.86 -6.65
C LYS A 238 -29.19 8.67 -6.15
N ALA A 239 -30.40 8.10 -6.21
CA ALA A 239 -31.62 8.76 -5.71
C ALA A 239 -31.59 8.99 -4.19
N ALA A 240 -30.96 8.10 -3.44
CA ALA A 240 -30.77 8.23 -1.99
C ALA A 240 -29.59 9.14 -1.61
N GLY A 241 -28.81 9.65 -2.56
CA GLY A 241 -27.57 10.34 -2.28
C GLY A 241 -26.59 9.47 -1.49
N ALA A 242 -26.50 8.18 -1.82
CA ALA A 242 -25.69 7.19 -1.12
C ALA A 242 -24.66 6.53 -2.03
N MET A 243 -23.57 6.04 -1.43
CA MET A 243 -22.53 5.24 -2.08
C MET A 243 -22.21 4.04 -1.20
N ASP A 244 -21.95 2.88 -1.80
CA ASP A 244 -21.36 1.77 -1.07
C ASP A 244 -19.82 1.85 -1.04
N PHE A 245 -19.16 0.87 -0.41
CA PHE A 245 -17.68 0.89 -0.30
C PHE A 245 -16.99 0.83 -1.67
N ASP A 246 -17.50 0.03 -2.60
CA ASP A 246 -16.92 -0.07 -3.95
C ASP A 246 -17.11 1.23 -4.73
N ASP A 247 -18.25 1.90 -4.54
CA ASP A 247 -18.55 3.20 -5.15
C ASP A 247 -17.54 4.28 -4.76
N LEU A 248 -16.98 4.23 -3.56
CA LEU A 248 -16.00 5.23 -3.11
C LEU A 248 -14.78 5.28 -4.04
N ILE A 249 -14.24 4.13 -4.41
CA ILE A 249 -13.10 4.06 -5.32
C ILE A 249 -13.58 4.27 -6.76
N PHE A 250 -14.63 3.58 -7.17
CA PHE A 250 -15.22 3.68 -8.52
C PHE A 250 -15.51 5.13 -8.91
N HIS A 251 -16.28 5.83 -8.10
CA HIS A 251 -16.68 7.22 -8.38
C HIS A 251 -15.50 8.19 -8.28
N THR A 252 -14.53 7.97 -7.39
CA THR A 252 -13.30 8.78 -7.36
C THR A 252 -12.51 8.63 -8.65
N VAL A 253 -12.37 7.40 -9.17
CA VAL A 253 -11.68 7.17 -10.45
C VAL A 253 -12.44 7.84 -11.59
N LYS A 254 -13.78 7.67 -11.68
CA LYS A 254 -14.61 8.30 -12.72
C LYS A 254 -14.54 9.84 -12.64
N LEU A 255 -14.55 10.42 -11.43
CA LEU A 255 -14.34 11.85 -11.23
C LEU A 255 -13.00 12.30 -11.84
N LEU A 256 -11.90 11.65 -11.48
CA LEU A 256 -10.56 12.03 -11.95
C LEU A 256 -10.35 11.74 -13.45
N GLN A 257 -11.08 10.78 -14.03
CA GLN A 257 -11.03 10.53 -15.48
C GLN A 257 -11.75 11.63 -16.28
N ASN A 258 -12.91 12.06 -15.80
CA ASN A 258 -13.84 12.89 -16.58
C ASN A 258 -13.75 14.38 -16.25
N ASP A 259 -13.23 14.76 -15.08
CA ASP A 259 -13.08 16.15 -14.66
C ASP A 259 -11.59 16.51 -14.57
N ALA A 260 -11.13 17.28 -15.56
CA ALA A 260 -9.73 17.69 -15.68
C ALA A 260 -9.30 18.62 -14.53
N GLU A 261 -10.19 19.52 -14.09
CA GLU A 261 -9.90 20.47 -13.01
C GLU A 261 -9.72 19.74 -11.66
N ALA A 262 -10.62 18.80 -11.34
CA ALA A 262 -10.50 17.98 -10.15
C ALA A 262 -9.20 17.14 -10.20
N ARG A 263 -8.91 16.52 -11.36
CA ARG A 263 -7.67 15.74 -11.54
C ARG A 263 -6.43 16.58 -11.31
N GLU A 264 -6.33 17.75 -11.96
CA GLU A 264 -5.18 18.66 -11.83
C GLU A 264 -5.00 19.13 -10.38
N TYR A 265 -6.10 19.47 -9.70
CA TYR A 265 -6.05 19.85 -8.29
C TYR A 265 -5.40 18.76 -7.42
N TYR A 266 -5.82 17.48 -7.57
CA TYR A 266 -5.27 16.40 -6.76
C TYR A 266 -3.85 16.02 -7.16
N GLN A 267 -3.48 16.13 -8.44
CA GLN A 267 -2.12 15.93 -8.91
C GLN A 267 -1.15 16.99 -8.35
N ASN A 268 -1.59 18.25 -8.28
CA ASN A 268 -0.82 19.34 -7.68
C ASN A 268 -0.72 19.20 -6.15
N ARG A 269 -1.79 18.71 -5.52
CA ARG A 269 -1.82 18.46 -4.08
C ARG A 269 -0.95 17.28 -3.67
N PHE A 270 -1.03 16.15 -4.37
CA PHE A 270 -0.31 14.91 -4.06
C PHE A 270 0.87 14.71 -5.01
N ARG A 271 1.93 15.47 -4.77
CA ARG A 271 3.15 15.41 -5.59
C ARG A 271 3.91 14.10 -5.46
N TYR A 272 3.69 13.37 -4.37
CA TYR A 272 4.28 12.05 -4.10
C TYR A 272 3.16 11.10 -3.66
N VAL A 273 3.00 10.03 -4.41
CA VAL A 273 2.05 8.96 -4.09
C VAL A 273 2.83 7.72 -3.69
N VAL A 274 2.58 7.23 -2.48
CA VAL A 274 3.26 6.07 -1.90
C VAL A 274 2.22 5.02 -1.58
N VAL A 275 2.40 3.77 -2.03
CA VAL A 275 1.44 2.68 -1.81
C VAL A 275 2.15 1.48 -1.21
N ASP A 276 1.70 1.03 -0.05
CA ASP A 276 2.15 -0.21 0.59
C ASP A 276 1.30 -1.41 0.15
N GLU A 277 1.82 -2.62 0.25
CA GLU A 277 1.19 -3.90 -0.12
C GLU A 277 0.59 -3.89 -1.55
N TYR A 278 1.31 -3.31 -2.49
CA TYR A 278 0.80 -3.04 -3.85
C TYR A 278 0.37 -4.28 -4.63
N GLN A 279 0.87 -5.48 -4.28
CA GLN A 279 0.46 -6.76 -4.86
C GLN A 279 -1.02 -7.09 -4.63
N ASP A 280 -1.65 -6.47 -3.63
CA ASP A 280 -3.05 -6.71 -3.26
C ASP A 280 -4.03 -5.66 -3.83
N THR A 281 -3.55 -4.80 -4.75
CA THR A 281 -4.39 -3.77 -5.38
C THR A 281 -5.33 -4.34 -6.44
N SER A 282 -6.58 -3.82 -6.49
CA SER A 282 -7.54 -4.06 -7.57
C SER A 282 -7.23 -3.18 -8.80
N ILE A 283 -7.92 -3.44 -9.92
CA ILE A 283 -7.81 -2.63 -11.15
C ILE A 283 -8.24 -1.19 -10.87
N ALA A 284 -9.32 -0.97 -10.12
CA ALA A 284 -9.80 0.38 -9.78
C ALA A 284 -8.77 1.14 -8.94
N GLN A 285 -8.16 0.49 -7.94
CA GLN A 285 -7.11 1.07 -7.12
C GLN A 285 -5.86 1.41 -7.93
N PHE A 286 -5.45 0.55 -8.85
CA PHE A 286 -4.37 0.82 -9.80
C PHE A 286 -4.65 2.07 -10.64
N HIS A 287 -5.85 2.20 -11.22
CA HIS A 287 -6.22 3.38 -12.00
C HIS A 287 -6.24 4.64 -11.15
N LEU A 288 -6.70 4.58 -9.90
CA LEU A 288 -6.65 5.70 -8.97
C LEU A 288 -5.20 6.17 -8.74
N VAL A 289 -4.29 5.25 -8.43
CA VAL A 289 -2.86 5.56 -8.25
C VAL A 289 -2.27 6.20 -9.49
N ARG A 290 -2.55 5.64 -10.68
CA ARG A 290 -2.05 6.17 -11.96
C ARG A 290 -2.55 7.58 -12.25
N LEU A 291 -3.84 7.86 -11.99
CA LEU A 291 -4.42 9.19 -12.19
C LEU A 291 -3.83 10.22 -11.24
N LEU A 292 -3.65 9.87 -9.97
CA LEU A 292 -3.07 10.78 -8.97
C LEU A 292 -1.59 11.05 -9.23
N ALA A 293 -0.82 10.05 -9.66
CA ALA A 293 0.60 10.19 -9.93
C ALA A 293 0.91 10.94 -11.24
N GLY A 294 -0.08 11.11 -12.13
CA GLY A 294 0.11 11.62 -13.49
C GLY A 294 0.68 13.05 -13.60
N GLY A 295 0.60 13.85 -12.54
CA GLY A 295 1.11 15.23 -12.56
C GLY A 295 2.63 15.31 -12.43
N THR A 296 3.25 14.49 -11.58
CA THR A 296 4.70 14.52 -11.30
C THR A 296 5.42 13.21 -11.64
N ASN A 297 4.67 12.16 -11.86
CA ASN A 297 5.16 10.79 -12.01
C ASN A 297 5.95 10.26 -10.78
N ASN A 298 5.82 10.91 -9.62
CA ASN A 298 6.48 10.52 -8.38
C ASN A 298 5.62 9.51 -7.63
N VAL A 299 5.63 8.28 -8.09
CA VAL A 299 4.93 7.15 -7.48
C VAL A 299 5.93 6.13 -6.93
N CYS A 300 5.77 5.77 -5.67
CA CYS A 300 6.55 4.70 -5.05
C CYS A 300 5.60 3.61 -4.58
N VAL A 301 5.75 2.41 -5.10
CA VAL A 301 4.96 1.27 -4.66
C VAL A 301 5.88 0.25 -3.98
N VAL A 302 5.40 -0.30 -2.87
CA VAL A 302 6.09 -1.36 -2.13
C VAL A 302 5.19 -2.57 -2.09
N GLY A 303 5.74 -3.74 -2.37
CA GLY A 303 4.97 -4.96 -2.35
C GLY A 303 5.83 -6.20 -2.42
N ASP A 304 5.18 -7.32 -2.18
CA ASP A 304 5.74 -8.65 -2.24
C ASP A 304 4.91 -9.52 -3.18
N ASP A 305 5.40 -9.71 -4.39
CA ASP A 305 4.73 -10.52 -5.41
C ASP A 305 4.50 -11.98 -4.96
N ASP A 306 5.27 -12.47 -3.99
CA ASP A 306 5.12 -13.80 -3.39
C ASP A 306 4.00 -13.85 -2.33
N GLN A 307 3.48 -12.71 -1.88
CA GLN A 307 2.41 -12.59 -0.89
C GLN A 307 1.05 -12.12 -1.47
N SER A 308 0.86 -12.18 -2.78
CA SER A 308 -0.42 -11.83 -3.42
C SER A 308 -1.47 -12.91 -3.16
N ILE A 309 -2.20 -12.81 -2.05
CA ILE A 309 -3.18 -13.80 -1.58
C ILE A 309 -4.62 -13.28 -1.57
N TYR A 310 -4.88 -12.04 -2.00
CA TYR A 310 -6.20 -11.41 -1.99
C TYR A 310 -6.91 -11.40 -3.35
N LYS A 311 -6.55 -12.31 -4.28
CA LYS A 311 -7.20 -12.43 -5.60
C LYS A 311 -8.73 -12.59 -5.48
N PHE A 312 -9.21 -13.30 -4.45
CA PHE A 312 -10.64 -13.48 -4.18
C PHE A 312 -11.38 -12.20 -3.76
N ARG A 313 -10.64 -11.12 -3.46
CA ARG A 313 -11.15 -9.76 -3.19
C ARG A 313 -10.88 -8.78 -4.33
N GLY A 314 -10.68 -9.25 -5.56
CA GLY A 314 -10.45 -8.41 -6.72
C GLY A 314 -8.98 -7.95 -6.92
N ALA A 315 -8.05 -8.35 -6.04
CA ALA A 315 -6.64 -8.07 -6.25
C ALA A 315 -6.09 -8.73 -7.51
N THR A 316 -5.19 -8.04 -8.20
CA THR A 316 -4.50 -8.59 -9.36
C THR A 316 -2.99 -8.38 -9.26
N ILE A 317 -2.24 -9.47 -9.30
CA ILE A 317 -0.78 -9.46 -9.27
C ILE A 317 -0.19 -8.72 -10.50
N GLU A 318 -0.95 -8.64 -11.59
CA GLU A 318 -0.53 -7.97 -12.81
C GLU A 318 -0.14 -6.50 -12.58
N ASN A 319 -0.75 -5.84 -11.58
CA ASN A 319 -0.42 -4.46 -11.23
C ASN A 319 1.04 -4.30 -10.82
N ILE A 320 1.58 -5.21 -10.00
CA ILE A 320 2.98 -5.16 -9.57
C ILE A 320 3.91 -5.74 -10.66
N LEU A 321 3.49 -6.79 -11.36
CA LEU A 321 4.30 -7.40 -12.41
C LEU A 321 4.53 -6.46 -13.60
N ASN A 322 3.51 -5.68 -13.98
CA ASN A 322 3.56 -4.77 -15.12
C ASN A 322 3.89 -3.31 -14.75
N PHE A 323 4.29 -3.03 -13.51
CA PHE A 323 4.56 -1.67 -13.04
C PHE A 323 5.50 -0.89 -13.97
N GLU A 324 6.63 -1.49 -14.37
CA GLU A 324 7.65 -0.87 -15.22
C GLU A 324 7.13 -0.59 -16.66
N LYS A 325 6.16 -1.39 -17.13
CA LYS A 325 5.54 -1.17 -18.45
C LYS A 325 4.58 0.01 -18.42
N VAL A 326 3.92 0.25 -17.29
CA VAL A 326 2.92 1.30 -17.14
C VAL A 326 3.56 2.64 -16.78
N PHE A 327 4.55 2.62 -15.87
CA PHE A 327 5.24 3.82 -15.41
C PHE A 327 6.61 3.91 -16.11
N THR A 328 6.66 4.67 -17.19
CA THR A 328 7.88 4.84 -17.99
C THR A 328 9.02 5.42 -17.14
N GLY A 329 10.20 4.82 -17.23
CA GLY A 329 11.36 5.21 -16.44
C GLY A 329 11.38 4.65 -15.02
N ALA A 330 10.49 3.73 -14.71
CA ALA A 330 10.44 3.11 -13.39
C ALA A 330 11.75 2.40 -13.03
N LYS A 331 12.18 2.60 -11.79
CA LYS A 331 13.27 1.85 -11.16
C LYS A 331 12.73 0.73 -10.30
N THR A 332 13.38 -0.42 -10.28
CA THR A 332 13.04 -1.52 -9.38
C THR A 332 14.18 -1.80 -8.42
N ILE A 333 13.90 -1.77 -7.12
CA ILE A 333 14.84 -2.11 -6.05
C ILE A 333 14.31 -3.33 -5.30
N ARG A 334 15.18 -4.33 -5.06
CA ARG A 334 14.82 -5.56 -4.34
C ARG A 334 15.37 -5.56 -2.93
N LEU A 335 14.48 -5.69 -1.93
CA LEU A 335 14.87 -5.87 -0.53
C LEU A 335 14.82 -7.35 -0.20
N GLU A 336 15.98 -8.00 -0.23
CA GLU A 336 16.13 -9.46 -0.05
C GLU A 336 16.66 -9.85 1.32
N GLN A 337 17.31 -8.92 2.04
CA GLN A 337 17.76 -9.18 3.40
C GLN A 337 16.58 -9.22 4.37
N ASN A 338 16.42 -10.35 5.05
CA ASN A 338 15.38 -10.57 6.04
C ASN A 338 15.94 -10.35 7.45
N TYR A 339 15.21 -9.60 8.27
CA TYR A 339 15.54 -9.26 9.66
C TYR A 339 14.62 -9.93 10.69
N ARG A 340 13.80 -10.88 10.25
CA ARG A 340 12.78 -11.54 11.08
C ARG A 340 13.14 -12.98 11.43
N SER A 341 13.62 -13.72 10.44
CA SER A 341 13.72 -15.17 10.48
C SER A 341 15.17 -15.65 10.34
N THR A 342 15.44 -16.84 10.86
CA THR A 342 16.72 -17.54 10.68
C THR A 342 16.82 -18.21 9.30
N ALA A 343 18.01 -18.65 8.91
CA ALA A 343 18.29 -19.20 7.58
C ALA A 343 17.49 -20.48 7.29
N ASN A 344 17.29 -21.39 8.26
CA ASN A 344 16.51 -22.61 8.06
C ASN A 344 15.05 -22.31 7.68
N ILE A 345 14.42 -21.32 8.32
CA ILE A 345 13.06 -20.89 7.99
C ILE A 345 13.02 -20.30 6.57
N LEU A 346 13.99 -19.43 6.22
CA LEU A 346 14.04 -18.81 4.90
C LEU A 346 14.32 -19.83 3.79
N ASN A 347 15.18 -20.81 4.03
CA ASN A 347 15.48 -21.87 3.07
C ASN A 347 14.24 -22.72 2.77
N ALA A 348 13.46 -23.06 3.80
CA ALA A 348 12.19 -23.76 3.63
C ALA A 348 11.20 -22.89 2.82
N ALA A 349 11.02 -21.61 3.19
CA ALA A 349 10.14 -20.68 2.49
C ALA A 349 10.58 -20.46 1.03
N ASN A 350 11.87 -20.25 0.77
CA ASN A 350 12.43 -20.11 -0.58
C ASN A 350 12.20 -21.36 -1.42
N SER A 351 12.27 -22.56 -0.81
CA SER A 351 12.02 -23.82 -1.52
C SER A 351 10.56 -23.97 -1.93
N VAL A 352 9.63 -23.59 -1.07
CA VAL A 352 8.18 -23.61 -1.38
C VAL A 352 7.84 -22.60 -2.48
N ILE A 353 8.32 -21.36 -2.35
CA ILE A 353 7.93 -20.29 -3.26
C ILE A 353 8.51 -20.44 -4.68
N LYS A 354 9.56 -21.24 -4.87
CA LYS A 354 10.07 -21.57 -6.20
C LYS A 354 9.05 -22.26 -7.12
N ASN A 355 8.03 -22.90 -6.54
CA ASN A 355 6.95 -23.54 -7.30
C ASN A 355 5.97 -22.51 -7.88
N ASN A 356 5.97 -21.27 -7.44
CA ASN A 356 5.11 -20.23 -7.99
C ASN A 356 5.64 -19.75 -9.34
N MET A 357 4.79 -19.84 -10.37
CA MET A 357 5.05 -19.28 -11.70
C MET A 357 4.57 -17.82 -11.75
N GLY A 358 5.17 -17.00 -12.64
CA GLY A 358 4.72 -15.62 -12.85
C GLY A 358 5.11 -14.63 -11.74
N ARG A 359 6.30 -14.77 -11.20
CA ARG A 359 6.88 -13.85 -10.20
C ARG A 359 8.08 -13.06 -10.77
N LYS A 360 8.36 -11.89 -10.22
CA LYS A 360 9.57 -11.10 -10.59
C LYS A 360 10.87 -11.71 -10.04
N GLY A 361 10.76 -12.62 -9.08
CA GLY A 361 11.86 -13.36 -8.50
C GLY A 361 12.70 -12.54 -7.51
N LYS A 362 12.85 -13.09 -6.32
CA LYS A 362 13.78 -12.66 -5.27
C LYS A 362 14.15 -13.87 -4.42
N THR A 363 15.26 -13.80 -3.71
CA THR A 363 15.70 -14.85 -2.78
C THR A 363 16.01 -14.21 -1.43
N LEU A 364 15.25 -14.58 -0.41
CA LEU A 364 15.45 -14.06 0.93
C LEU A 364 16.67 -14.69 1.58
N TRP A 365 17.48 -13.87 2.24
CA TRP A 365 18.65 -14.28 3.02
C TRP A 365 18.71 -13.50 4.34
N THR A 366 19.48 -13.98 5.31
CA THR A 366 19.59 -13.36 6.64
C THR A 366 20.98 -13.53 7.22
N ASP A 367 21.37 -12.62 8.12
CA ASP A 367 22.57 -12.70 8.95
C ASP A 367 22.29 -13.34 10.35
N HIS A 368 21.05 -13.77 10.61
CA HIS A 368 20.65 -14.32 11.94
C HIS A 368 21.13 -15.77 12.18
N GLY A 369 22.01 -16.30 11.32
CA GLY A 369 22.48 -17.68 11.41
C GLY A 369 21.42 -18.70 11.01
N ASP A 370 21.76 -20.00 11.21
CA ASP A 370 20.88 -21.10 10.77
C ASP A 370 19.60 -21.22 11.60
N GLY A 371 19.69 -21.01 12.90
CA GLY A 371 18.60 -21.22 13.83
C GLY A 371 18.17 -22.69 13.95
N GLU A 372 17.04 -22.91 14.57
CA GLU A 372 16.43 -24.23 14.72
C GLU A 372 16.01 -24.82 13.37
N LYS A 373 16.02 -26.15 13.27
CA LYS A 373 15.52 -26.86 12.07
C LYS A 373 13.99 -26.79 12.02
N VAL A 374 13.45 -26.78 10.81
CA VAL A 374 12.01 -26.92 10.59
C VAL A 374 11.63 -28.37 10.88
N HIS A 375 10.70 -28.58 11.80
CA HIS A 375 10.15 -29.90 12.14
C HIS A 375 8.94 -30.20 11.27
N HIS A 376 8.79 -31.45 10.87
CA HIS A 376 7.65 -31.94 10.11
C HIS A 376 7.03 -33.10 10.83
N TYR A 377 5.73 -33.04 11.10
CA TYR A 377 4.95 -34.12 11.69
C TYR A 377 3.81 -34.50 10.75
N THR A 378 3.61 -35.79 10.53
CA THR A 378 2.49 -36.32 9.75
C THR A 378 1.53 -37.03 10.71
N ALA A 379 0.41 -36.34 10.97
CA ALA A 379 -0.64 -36.91 11.81
C ALA A 379 -1.46 -37.97 11.08
N THR A 380 -2.03 -38.90 11.85
CA THR A 380 -2.92 -39.94 11.33
C THR A 380 -4.35 -39.45 11.13
N ASN A 381 -4.77 -38.44 11.87
CA ASN A 381 -6.07 -37.79 11.79
C ASN A 381 -5.99 -36.39 12.45
N GLU A 382 -7.09 -35.62 12.40
CA GLU A 382 -7.16 -34.27 12.95
C GLU A 382 -7.01 -34.23 14.49
N GLN A 383 -7.40 -35.28 15.20
CA GLN A 383 -7.24 -35.34 16.66
C GLN A 383 -5.78 -35.60 17.07
N ASP A 384 -5.07 -36.41 16.32
CA ASP A 384 -3.64 -36.65 16.48
C ASP A 384 -2.82 -35.40 16.19
N GLU A 385 -3.21 -34.65 15.13
CA GLU A 385 -2.62 -33.31 14.81
C GLU A 385 -2.78 -32.35 15.98
N ALA A 386 -4.00 -32.22 16.51
CA ALA A 386 -4.30 -31.31 17.62
C ALA A 386 -3.54 -31.71 18.91
N SER A 387 -3.49 -33.02 19.23
CA SER A 387 -2.74 -33.50 20.38
C SER A 387 -1.25 -33.20 20.27
N HIS A 388 -0.65 -33.44 19.09
CA HIS A 388 0.76 -33.10 18.85
C HIS A 388 1.05 -31.64 19.05
N ILE A 389 0.18 -30.75 18.51
CA ILE A 389 0.32 -29.27 18.68
C ILE A 389 0.28 -28.90 20.17
N ALA A 390 -0.68 -29.45 20.91
CA ALA A 390 -0.83 -29.22 22.36
C ALA A 390 0.39 -29.71 23.16
N ASP A 391 0.92 -30.89 22.83
CA ASP A 391 2.09 -31.46 23.47
C ASP A 391 3.34 -30.59 23.24
N VAL A 392 3.62 -30.19 22.02
CA VAL A 392 4.75 -29.30 21.68
C VAL A 392 4.64 -27.97 22.42
N ILE A 393 3.46 -27.33 22.42
CA ILE A 393 3.25 -26.10 23.18
C ILE A 393 3.48 -26.36 24.68
N GLY A 394 2.98 -27.46 25.21
CA GLY A 394 3.15 -27.84 26.60
C GLY A 394 4.63 -28.08 26.98
N GLU A 395 5.44 -28.62 26.08
CA GLU A 395 6.90 -28.76 26.26
C GLU A 395 7.58 -27.41 26.34
N HIS A 396 7.31 -26.51 25.40
CA HIS A 396 7.88 -25.15 25.38
C HIS A 396 7.47 -24.35 26.64
N LEU A 397 6.24 -24.51 27.13
CA LEU A 397 5.80 -23.86 28.38
C LEU A 397 6.60 -24.38 29.60
N ARG A 398 6.92 -25.67 29.66
CA ARG A 398 7.76 -26.24 30.73
C ARG A 398 9.20 -25.73 30.67
N GLU A 399 9.68 -25.40 29.49
CA GLU A 399 10.99 -24.79 29.23
C GLU A 399 11.02 -23.25 29.48
N GLY A 400 9.87 -22.65 29.82
CA GLY A 400 9.76 -21.25 30.21
C GLY A 400 9.22 -20.32 29.13
N ALA A 401 8.77 -20.85 27.99
CA ALA A 401 8.07 -20.03 26.99
C ALA A 401 6.67 -19.61 27.49
N SER A 402 6.06 -18.65 26.86
CA SER A 402 4.71 -18.16 27.16
C SER A 402 3.75 -18.53 26.03
N LEU A 403 2.46 -18.71 26.31
CA LEU A 403 1.44 -18.97 25.28
C LEU A 403 1.44 -17.93 24.16
N LYS A 404 1.70 -16.65 24.49
CA LYS A 404 1.81 -15.55 23.51
C LYS A 404 2.97 -15.69 22.51
N ASP A 405 3.92 -16.57 22.79
CA ASP A 405 5.09 -16.80 21.93
C ASP A 405 4.78 -17.87 20.84
N HIS A 406 3.57 -18.47 20.89
CA HIS A 406 3.12 -19.49 19.96
C HIS A 406 2.00 -18.95 19.06
N ALA A 407 1.95 -19.45 17.82
CA ALA A 407 0.86 -19.21 16.88
C ALA A 407 0.57 -20.49 16.08
N VAL A 408 -0.70 -20.88 16.01
CA VAL A 408 -1.16 -21.98 15.17
C VAL A 408 -1.83 -21.41 13.93
N LEU A 409 -1.31 -21.71 12.74
CA LEU A 409 -1.83 -21.23 11.46
C LEU A 409 -2.51 -22.38 10.72
N TYR A 410 -3.72 -22.13 10.23
CA TYR A 410 -4.51 -23.08 9.45
C TYR A 410 -5.19 -22.42 8.25
N ARG A 411 -5.56 -23.23 7.26
CA ARG A 411 -6.15 -22.71 6.01
C ARG A 411 -7.65 -22.47 6.12
N MET A 412 -8.38 -23.30 6.86
CA MET A 412 -9.84 -23.25 6.99
C MET A 412 -10.22 -23.19 8.47
N ASN A 413 -11.24 -22.36 8.78
CA ASN A 413 -11.71 -22.22 10.16
C ASN A 413 -12.14 -23.56 10.80
N ALA A 414 -12.63 -24.52 10.01
CA ALA A 414 -13.00 -25.83 10.51
C ALA A 414 -11.83 -26.59 11.14
N GLN A 415 -10.59 -26.34 10.73
CA GLN A 415 -9.38 -26.96 11.26
C GLN A 415 -9.05 -26.50 12.70
N SER A 416 -9.65 -25.42 13.19
CA SER A 416 -9.48 -24.97 14.57
C SER A 416 -10.35 -25.71 15.59
N ASN A 417 -11.36 -26.47 15.13
CA ASN A 417 -12.28 -27.16 16.04
C ASN A 417 -11.63 -28.25 16.90
N PRO A 418 -10.70 -29.07 16.38
CA PRO A 418 -9.99 -30.07 17.21
C PRO A 418 -8.89 -29.47 18.08
N ILE A 419 -8.31 -28.32 17.71
CA ILE A 419 -7.22 -27.62 18.40
C ILE A 419 -7.76 -26.83 19.60
#